data_ae58e0831fbf9bd42955a4ee2c377e8b
#
_entry.id   ae58e0831fbf9bd42955a4ee2c377e8b
#
_cell.length_a   1.000
_cell.length_b   1.000
_cell.length_c   1.000
_cell.angle_alpha   90.00
_cell.angle_beta   90.00
_cell.angle_gamma   90.00
#
_symmetry.space_group_name_H-M   'P 1'
#
loop_
_entity.id
_entity.type
_entity.pdbx_description
1 polymer ?
#
loop_
_entity_poly.entity_id
_entity_poly.type
_entity_poly.pdbx_seq_one_letter_code
_entity_poly.pdbx_strand_id
1 'polypeptide(L)'
;MSAKNGSIKLVAGNSNPALAQEIADWLHLPLTKASVRRFADNEIFVEILENVRGSDAYIIQSTSFPANDHLMELLIITDALRRSSARRITAVIPYFGYARQDRKSGSRSPISAKLVANLITHAGIDRVMTLDLHAAQIQGFFDIPTDNLFASPVMVRDIRERFDLANVIVVSPDVGGVVRARGLAKRINTPLAIIDKRRERAGESEVMNVIGDCAGYTCILVDDIVDSGGTLVNAADALIANGAKEVYAYISHGVLSGGAAARIAGSRLKELVITDSILPTEAVTKAHNIRTLSIAGLIGEAIGRTAAEESVSSLFD
;
A
#
# COMPACT_ATOMS: atom_id res chain seq x y z
N MET A 1 39.62 -12.06 1.27
CA MET A 1 38.44 -12.93 1.50
C MET A 1 37.21 -12.14 1.07
N SER A 2 36.63 -12.46 -0.09
CA SER A 2 35.40 -11.82 -0.56
C SER A 2 34.30 -12.12 0.46
N ALA A 3 33.67 -11.08 1.04
CA ALA A 3 32.48 -11.24 1.85
C ALA A 3 31.44 -11.92 0.96
N LYS A 4 31.07 -13.16 1.27
CA LYS A 4 29.95 -13.84 0.61
C LYS A 4 28.72 -13.01 0.90
N ASN A 5 28.20 -12.28 -0.09
CA ASN A 5 26.84 -11.75 -0.03
C ASN A 5 25.94 -12.92 0.37
N GLY A 6 25.22 -12.80 1.48
CA GLY A 6 24.34 -13.86 1.95
C GLY A 6 23.31 -14.15 0.87
N SER A 7 22.93 -15.41 0.72
CA SER A 7 21.87 -15.79 -0.20
C SER A 7 20.56 -15.10 0.20
N ILE A 8 19.83 -14.55 -0.76
CA ILE A 8 18.49 -14.01 -0.53
C ILE A 8 17.53 -15.17 -0.27
N LYS A 9 16.69 -15.00 0.74
CA LYS A 9 15.59 -15.91 1.07
C LYS A 9 14.28 -15.14 1.13
N LEU A 10 13.31 -15.53 0.32
CA LEU A 10 11.99 -14.91 0.26
C LEU A 10 11.01 -15.76 1.05
N VAL A 11 10.43 -15.22 2.11
CA VAL A 11 9.47 -15.94 2.96
C VAL A 11 8.10 -15.27 2.82
N ALA A 12 7.10 -16.01 2.38
CA ALA A 12 5.74 -15.51 2.27
C ALA A 12 4.95 -15.81 3.56
N GLY A 13 4.24 -14.80 4.08
CA GLY A 13 3.12 -15.03 4.96
C GLY A 13 1.82 -15.28 4.18
N ASN A 14 0.69 -15.36 4.88
CA ASN A 14 -0.59 -15.70 4.27
C ASN A 14 -1.39 -14.51 3.73
N SER A 15 -0.92 -13.27 3.95
CA SER A 15 -1.71 -12.08 3.60
C SER A 15 -1.91 -11.89 2.08
N ASN A 16 -0.90 -12.25 1.27
CA ASN A 16 -0.96 -12.13 -0.19
C ASN A 16 0.03 -13.09 -0.88
N PRO A 17 -0.30 -14.39 -0.97
CA PRO A 17 0.58 -15.37 -1.61
C PRO A 17 0.82 -15.10 -3.09
N ALA A 18 -0.15 -14.53 -3.80
CA ALA A 18 -0.03 -14.21 -5.22
C ALA A 18 1.08 -13.16 -5.47
N LEU A 19 1.03 -12.04 -4.73
CA LEU A 19 2.07 -11.00 -4.83
C LEU A 19 3.44 -11.55 -4.42
N ALA A 20 3.51 -12.38 -3.37
CA ALA A 20 4.77 -12.98 -2.94
C ALA A 20 5.38 -13.87 -4.05
N GLN A 21 4.56 -14.64 -4.76
CA GLN A 21 5.01 -15.45 -5.89
C GLN A 21 5.47 -14.58 -7.07
N GLU A 22 4.72 -13.54 -7.44
CA GLU A 22 5.10 -12.61 -8.50
C GLU A 22 6.43 -11.89 -8.19
N ILE A 23 6.68 -11.52 -6.92
CA ILE A 23 7.97 -10.94 -6.49
C ILE A 23 9.10 -11.98 -6.64
N ALA A 24 8.84 -13.23 -6.26
CA ALA A 24 9.80 -14.32 -6.40
C ALA A 24 10.15 -14.58 -7.88
N ASP A 25 9.15 -14.59 -8.74
CA ASP A 25 9.31 -14.76 -10.19
C ASP A 25 10.12 -13.61 -10.80
N TRP A 26 9.84 -12.35 -10.40
CA TRP A 26 10.61 -11.17 -10.82
C TRP A 26 12.09 -11.28 -10.45
N LEU A 27 12.39 -11.75 -9.26
CA LEU A 27 13.75 -11.93 -8.76
C LEU A 27 14.42 -13.21 -9.28
N HIS A 28 13.69 -14.06 -10.00
CA HIS A 28 14.14 -15.40 -10.41
C HIS A 28 14.61 -16.26 -9.24
N LEU A 29 13.94 -16.13 -8.09
CA LEU A 29 14.23 -16.84 -6.86
C LEU A 29 13.01 -17.65 -6.42
N PRO A 30 13.21 -18.84 -5.84
CA PRO A 30 12.10 -19.58 -5.24
C PRO A 30 11.66 -18.95 -3.91
N LEU A 31 10.38 -19.07 -3.58
CA LEU A 31 9.93 -18.86 -2.21
C LEU A 31 10.55 -19.92 -1.28
N THR A 32 11.00 -19.48 -0.12
CA THR A 32 11.51 -20.34 0.95
C THR A 32 10.40 -21.27 1.44
N LYS A 33 10.70 -22.55 1.53
CA LYS A 33 9.75 -23.52 2.06
C LYS A 33 9.50 -23.26 3.54
N ALA A 34 8.29 -22.86 3.87
CA ALA A 34 7.83 -22.59 5.22
C ALA A 34 6.39 -23.08 5.40
N SER A 35 6.05 -23.53 6.59
CA SER A 35 4.68 -23.83 6.98
C SER A 35 4.17 -22.70 7.87
N VAL A 36 3.19 -21.94 7.40
CA VAL A 36 2.49 -20.91 8.18
C VAL A 36 1.03 -21.33 8.27
N ARG A 37 0.63 -21.85 9.40
CA ARG A 37 -0.70 -22.44 9.62
C ARG A 37 -1.26 -22.07 10.98
N ARG A 38 -2.48 -22.49 11.25
CA ARG A 38 -3.13 -22.29 12.54
C ARG A 38 -3.43 -23.61 13.23
N PHE A 39 -3.34 -23.59 14.55
CA PHE A 39 -3.91 -24.63 15.39
C PHE A 39 -5.45 -24.51 15.43
N ALA A 40 -6.11 -25.49 16.04
CA ALA A 40 -7.57 -25.53 16.15
C ALA A 40 -8.16 -24.36 16.96
N ASP A 41 -7.40 -23.79 17.85
CA ASP A 41 -7.73 -22.59 18.66
C ASP A 41 -7.35 -21.26 17.98
N ASN A 42 -6.92 -21.32 16.71
CA ASN A 42 -6.46 -20.20 15.88
C ASN A 42 -5.09 -19.61 16.27
N GLU A 43 -4.34 -20.19 17.20
CA GLU A 43 -2.93 -19.80 17.38
C GLU A 43 -2.12 -20.07 16.10
N ILE A 44 -1.21 -19.15 15.80
CA ILE A 44 -0.38 -19.22 14.59
C ILE A 44 0.83 -20.10 14.86
N PHE A 45 1.08 -21.04 13.96
CA PHE A 45 2.25 -21.91 13.95
C PHE A 45 3.10 -21.61 12.71
N VAL A 46 4.41 -21.46 12.91
CA VAL A 46 5.37 -21.25 11.83
C VAL A 46 6.51 -22.25 11.96
N GLU A 47 6.89 -22.85 10.83
CA GLU A 47 8.08 -23.72 10.72
C GLU A 47 8.81 -23.39 9.41
N ILE A 48 10.10 -23.09 9.50
CA ILE A 48 10.97 -22.92 8.33
C ILE A 48 11.53 -24.28 7.95
N LEU A 49 11.23 -24.74 6.74
CA LEU A 49 11.48 -26.11 6.28
C LEU A 49 12.77 -26.26 5.48
N GLU A 50 13.60 -25.22 5.39
CA GLU A 50 14.91 -25.27 4.75
C GLU A 50 15.94 -24.40 5.47
N ASN A 51 17.21 -24.58 5.10
CA ASN A 51 18.28 -23.86 5.74
C ASN A 51 18.28 -22.36 5.33
N VAL A 52 18.19 -21.48 6.33
CA VAL A 52 18.24 -20.02 6.18
C VAL A 52 19.41 -19.38 6.93
N ARG A 53 20.30 -20.20 7.53
CA ARG A 53 21.44 -19.72 8.31
C ARG A 53 22.36 -18.83 7.48
N GLY A 54 22.62 -17.63 7.99
CA GLY A 54 23.51 -16.66 7.35
C GLY A 54 22.93 -16.01 6.10
N SER A 55 21.66 -16.25 5.76
CA SER A 55 20.97 -15.63 4.64
C SER A 55 20.34 -14.30 5.01
N ASP A 56 20.12 -13.46 4.01
CA ASP A 56 19.28 -12.26 4.11
C ASP A 56 17.84 -12.67 3.79
N ALA A 57 16.99 -12.67 4.81
CA ALA A 57 15.61 -13.07 4.71
C ALA A 57 14.67 -11.87 4.52
N TYR A 58 13.79 -11.95 3.53
CA TYR A 58 12.76 -10.96 3.23
C TYR A 58 11.39 -11.60 3.47
N ILE A 59 10.66 -11.10 4.48
CA ILE A 59 9.32 -11.58 4.81
C ILE A 59 8.32 -10.72 4.04
N ILE A 60 7.59 -11.30 3.09
CA ILE A 60 6.56 -10.61 2.30
C ILE A 60 5.22 -10.83 3.01
N GLN A 61 4.73 -9.79 3.70
CA GLN A 61 3.52 -9.87 4.51
C GLN A 61 2.88 -8.51 4.69
N SER A 62 1.76 -8.25 4.03
CA SER A 62 0.91 -7.09 4.34
C SER A 62 0.19 -7.30 5.67
N THR A 63 0.03 -6.22 6.45
CA THR A 63 -0.76 -6.27 7.69
C THR A 63 -2.20 -5.79 7.44
N SER A 64 -2.78 -6.25 6.33
CA SER A 64 -4.17 -6.06 5.92
C SER A 64 -5.13 -6.98 6.71
N PHE A 65 -6.43 -6.85 6.44
CA PHE A 65 -7.43 -7.71 7.09
C PHE A 65 -7.19 -9.21 6.80
N PRO A 66 -7.26 -10.06 7.82
CA PRO A 66 -7.42 -9.80 9.26
C PRO A 66 -6.11 -9.26 9.89
N ALA A 67 -6.06 -7.96 10.18
CA ALA A 67 -4.84 -7.21 10.47
C ALA A 67 -4.05 -7.75 11.68
N ASN A 68 -4.75 -8.15 12.75
CA ASN A 68 -4.11 -8.69 13.96
C ASN A 68 -3.43 -10.03 13.67
N ASP A 69 -4.05 -10.85 12.86
CA ASP A 69 -3.54 -12.18 12.50
C ASP A 69 -2.30 -12.04 11.61
N HIS A 70 -2.38 -11.22 10.57
CA HIS A 70 -1.25 -10.99 9.66
C HIS A 70 -0.08 -10.28 10.36
N LEU A 71 -0.36 -9.40 11.32
CA LEU A 71 0.69 -8.82 12.16
C LEU A 71 1.34 -9.90 13.02
N MET A 72 0.56 -10.76 13.67
CA MET A 72 1.10 -11.84 14.51
C MET A 72 1.88 -12.86 13.67
N GLU A 73 1.41 -13.20 12.45
CA GLU A 73 2.18 -14.05 11.51
C GLU A 73 3.55 -13.44 11.23
N LEU A 74 3.62 -12.14 10.91
CA LEU A 74 4.87 -11.43 10.66
C LEU A 74 5.83 -11.57 11.86
N LEU A 75 5.34 -11.34 13.08
CA LEU A 75 6.16 -11.42 14.30
C LEU A 75 6.68 -12.84 14.55
N ILE A 76 5.84 -13.86 14.37
CA ILE A 76 6.21 -15.27 14.59
C ILE A 76 7.16 -15.78 13.50
N ILE A 77 6.95 -15.40 12.23
CA ILE A 77 7.89 -15.71 11.13
C ILE A 77 9.25 -15.08 11.44
N THR A 78 9.27 -13.85 11.95
CA THR A 78 10.52 -13.16 12.34
C THR A 78 11.26 -13.93 13.43
N ASP A 79 10.58 -14.37 14.49
CA ASP A 79 11.20 -15.15 15.56
C ASP A 79 11.73 -16.51 15.05
N ALA A 80 10.99 -17.19 14.18
CA ALA A 80 11.42 -18.45 13.56
C ALA A 80 12.72 -18.27 12.74
N LEU A 81 12.80 -17.21 11.91
CA LEU A 81 13.99 -16.90 11.11
C LEU A 81 15.18 -16.52 11.98
N ARG A 82 14.96 -15.73 13.03
CA ARG A 82 15.97 -15.33 13.99
C ARG A 82 16.57 -16.55 14.72
N ARG A 83 15.71 -17.45 15.21
CA ARG A 83 16.14 -18.71 15.86
C ARG A 83 16.83 -19.67 14.88
N SER A 84 16.51 -19.56 13.59
CA SER A 84 17.17 -20.30 12.51
C SER A 84 18.48 -19.65 12.04
N SER A 85 18.93 -18.59 12.73
CA SER A 85 20.17 -17.86 12.46
C SER A 85 20.23 -17.20 11.08
N ALA A 86 19.12 -16.65 10.58
CA ALA A 86 19.15 -15.71 9.47
C ALA A 86 20.11 -14.53 9.83
N ARG A 87 20.82 -13.99 8.86
CA ARG A 87 21.80 -12.91 9.07
C ARG A 87 21.13 -11.56 9.26
N ARG A 88 20.23 -11.22 8.35
CA ARG A 88 19.39 -10.02 8.37
C ARG A 88 17.96 -10.40 8.04
N ILE A 89 17.02 -9.74 8.65
CA ILE A 89 15.59 -9.98 8.42
C ILE A 89 14.95 -8.65 8.02
N THR A 90 14.45 -8.59 6.79
CA THR A 90 13.72 -7.43 6.26
C THR A 90 12.23 -7.77 6.20
N ALA A 91 11.39 -6.95 6.84
CA ALA A 91 9.95 -7.03 6.68
C ALA A 91 9.53 -6.22 5.44
N VAL A 92 9.04 -6.90 4.42
CA VAL A 92 8.42 -6.29 3.23
C VAL A 92 6.91 -6.27 3.48
N ILE A 93 6.40 -5.09 3.78
CA ILE A 93 5.01 -4.87 4.21
C ILE A 93 4.32 -3.98 3.16
N PRO A 94 3.80 -4.56 2.04
CA PRO A 94 3.18 -3.78 0.97
C PRO A 94 2.03 -2.88 1.45
N TYR A 95 1.25 -3.34 2.43
CA TYR A 95 0.29 -2.52 3.15
C TYR A 95 0.57 -2.56 4.65
N PHE A 96 0.90 -1.39 5.23
CA PHE A 96 1.12 -1.22 6.65
C PHE A 96 -0.20 -0.88 7.36
N GLY A 97 -0.79 -1.86 8.01
CA GLY A 97 -2.01 -1.69 8.81
C GLY A 97 -1.77 -0.78 10.02
N TYR A 98 -2.86 -0.24 10.58
CA TYR A 98 -2.84 0.77 11.66
C TYR A 98 -2.21 2.12 11.29
N ALA A 99 -1.72 2.33 10.07
CA ALA A 99 -1.09 3.57 9.62
C ALA A 99 -1.97 4.81 9.80
N ARG A 100 -3.30 4.66 9.73
CA ARG A 100 -4.26 5.76 9.93
C ARG A 100 -4.35 6.25 11.39
N GLN A 101 -3.71 5.55 12.32
CA GLN A 101 -3.62 5.91 13.74
C GLN A 101 -2.20 6.39 14.08
N ASP A 102 -1.70 7.35 13.29
CA ASP A 102 -0.36 7.93 13.37
C ASP A 102 -0.24 9.05 14.41
N ARG A 103 -1.36 9.51 14.93
CA ARG A 103 -1.47 10.59 15.92
C ARG A 103 -2.68 10.36 16.83
N LYS A 104 -2.72 11.06 17.96
CA LYS A 104 -3.89 11.04 18.83
C LYS A 104 -5.07 11.72 18.12
N SER A 105 -6.17 11.01 17.99
CA SER A 105 -7.45 11.56 17.49
C SER A 105 -8.28 12.22 18.61
N GLY A 106 -7.92 12.01 19.87
CA GLY A 106 -8.55 12.57 21.05
C GLY A 106 -7.62 12.53 22.26
N SER A 107 -8.02 13.12 23.38
CA SER A 107 -7.18 13.31 24.58
C SER A 107 -6.67 11.99 25.21
N ARG A 108 -7.36 10.87 24.99
CA ARG A 108 -7.03 9.57 25.60
C ARG A 108 -6.95 8.45 24.54
N SER A 109 -6.67 8.80 23.27
CA SER A 109 -6.50 7.84 22.19
C SER A 109 -5.06 7.38 22.05
N PRO A 110 -4.80 6.15 21.55
CA PRO A 110 -3.46 5.64 21.29
C PRO A 110 -2.85 6.25 20.03
N ILE A 111 -1.56 5.94 19.82
CA ILE A 111 -0.87 6.06 18.53
C ILE A 111 -0.51 4.64 18.10
N SER A 112 -1.48 3.94 17.50
CA SER A 112 -1.34 2.50 17.23
C SER A 112 -0.27 2.21 16.18
N ALA A 113 -0.02 3.13 15.24
CA ALA A 113 1.07 2.99 14.27
C ALA A 113 2.44 2.91 14.96
N LYS A 114 2.68 3.71 16.03
CA LYS A 114 3.93 3.63 16.82
C LYS A 114 4.02 2.33 17.60
N LEU A 115 2.91 1.86 18.18
CA LEU A 115 2.88 0.58 18.88
C LEU A 115 3.25 -0.58 17.95
N VAL A 116 2.66 -0.63 16.75
CA VAL A 116 2.94 -1.65 15.75
C VAL A 116 4.39 -1.59 15.27
N ALA A 117 4.93 -0.38 15.03
CA ALA A 117 6.34 -0.20 14.67
C ALA A 117 7.28 -0.74 15.76
N ASN A 118 6.96 -0.48 17.03
CA ASN A 118 7.74 -1.02 18.16
C ASN A 118 7.67 -2.55 18.22
N LEU A 119 6.49 -3.16 18.05
CA LEU A 119 6.34 -4.62 18.04
C LEU A 119 7.21 -5.28 16.95
N ILE A 120 7.17 -4.73 15.73
CA ILE A 120 7.97 -5.21 14.59
C ILE A 120 9.47 -5.11 14.91
N THR A 121 9.91 -3.96 15.40
CA THR A 121 11.34 -3.74 15.78
C THR A 121 11.78 -4.71 16.88
N HIS A 122 10.99 -4.86 17.94
CA HIS A 122 11.31 -5.74 19.07
C HIS A 122 11.28 -7.23 18.71
N ALA A 123 10.49 -7.64 17.72
CA ALA A 123 10.51 -9.02 17.22
C ALA A 123 11.87 -9.40 16.62
N GLY A 124 12.65 -8.40 16.17
CA GLY A 124 13.99 -8.62 15.62
C GLY A 124 14.09 -8.40 14.11
N ILE A 125 13.22 -7.58 13.55
CA ILE A 125 13.36 -7.05 12.19
C ILE A 125 14.51 -6.04 12.15
N ASP A 126 15.40 -6.15 11.16
CA ASP A 126 16.55 -5.27 10.95
C ASP A 126 16.22 -4.10 10.01
N ARG A 127 15.21 -4.25 9.13
CA ARG A 127 14.78 -3.25 8.14
C ARG A 127 13.31 -3.45 7.81
N VAL A 128 12.61 -2.35 7.56
CA VAL A 128 11.25 -2.36 7.02
C VAL A 128 11.25 -1.79 5.60
N MET A 129 10.55 -2.45 4.68
CA MET A 129 10.23 -1.95 3.35
C MET A 129 8.71 -1.93 3.23
N THR A 130 8.13 -0.79 2.88
CA THR A 130 6.69 -0.62 2.78
C THR A 130 6.34 0.27 1.58
N LEU A 131 5.05 0.40 1.26
CA LEU A 131 4.57 1.19 0.12
C LEU A 131 3.59 2.25 0.61
N ASP A 132 3.72 3.49 0.11
CA ASP A 132 2.78 4.60 0.30
C ASP A 132 2.20 4.70 1.72
N LEU A 133 3.04 4.86 2.72
CA LEU A 133 2.60 5.11 4.09
C LEU A 133 1.58 6.24 4.14
N HIS A 134 0.50 6.04 4.91
CA HIS A 134 -0.56 7.04 5.11
C HIS A 134 -0.01 8.41 5.51
N ALA A 135 1.03 8.41 6.34
CA ALA A 135 1.72 9.61 6.75
C ALA A 135 3.23 9.35 6.74
N ALA A 136 4.01 10.21 6.06
CA ALA A 136 5.45 10.03 5.88
C ALA A 136 6.22 9.96 7.20
N GLN A 137 5.74 10.65 8.25
CA GLN A 137 6.35 10.64 9.58
C GLN A 137 6.32 9.27 10.27
N ILE A 138 5.51 8.31 9.81
CA ILE A 138 5.49 6.92 10.34
C ILE A 138 6.86 6.25 10.18
N GLN A 139 7.65 6.63 9.16
CA GLN A 139 9.04 6.17 9.02
C GLN A 139 9.87 6.46 10.28
N GLY A 140 9.64 7.61 10.92
CA GLY A 140 10.29 7.99 12.18
C GLY A 140 9.77 7.26 13.41
N PHE A 141 8.76 6.39 13.29
CA PHE A 141 8.29 5.54 14.38
C PHE A 141 9.14 4.27 14.54
N PHE A 142 9.89 3.92 13.50
CA PHE A 142 10.83 2.82 13.53
C PHE A 142 12.22 3.33 13.95
N ASP A 143 12.86 2.60 14.86
CA ASP A 143 14.28 2.84 15.27
C ASP A 143 15.24 2.02 14.39
N ILE A 144 14.76 1.46 13.29
CA ILE A 144 15.48 0.69 12.27
C ILE A 144 15.28 1.33 10.89
N PRO A 145 16.17 1.07 9.92
CA PRO A 145 16.02 1.56 8.55
C PRO A 145 14.64 1.20 7.97
N THR A 146 13.98 2.21 7.39
CA THR A 146 12.64 2.06 6.82
C THR A 146 12.59 2.69 5.43
N ASP A 147 12.37 1.87 4.41
CA ASP A 147 12.20 2.28 3.03
C ASP A 147 10.70 2.37 2.72
N ASN A 148 10.21 3.60 2.53
CA ASN A 148 8.85 3.83 2.05
C ASN A 148 8.88 3.98 0.53
N LEU A 149 8.45 2.94 -0.18
CA LEU A 149 8.30 2.95 -1.63
C LEU A 149 7.05 3.74 -2.04
N PHE A 150 6.95 4.08 -3.32
CA PHE A 150 5.80 4.79 -3.88
C PHE A 150 5.23 4.02 -5.07
N ALA A 151 3.91 3.83 -5.12
CA ALA A 151 3.23 3.22 -6.27
C ALA A 151 3.18 4.15 -7.50
N SER A 152 3.51 5.43 -7.32
CA SER A 152 3.41 6.44 -8.38
C SER A 152 4.10 6.06 -9.70
N PRO A 153 5.28 5.40 -9.77
CA PRO A 153 5.86 5.00 -11.06
C PRO A 153 4.98 4.00 -11.83
N VAL A 154 4.35 3.05 -11.12
CA VAL A 154 3.45 2.07 -11.71
C VAL A 154 2.17 2.76 -12.22
N MET A 155 1.59 3.65 -11.41
CA MET A 155 0.40 4.43 -11.78
C MET A 155 0.67 5.37 -12.95
N VAL A 156 1.80 6.08 -12.95
CA VAL A 156 2.20 7.00 -14.04
C VAL A 156 2.31 6.27 -15.38
N ARG A 157 2.90 5.08 -15.39
CA ARG A 157 3.00 4.26 -16.59
C ARG A 157 1.61 3.93 -17.14
N ASP A 158 0.72 3.39 -16.31
CA ASP A 158 -0.63 3.02 -16.68
C ASP A 158 -1.45 4.22 -17.17
N ILE A 159 -1.32 5.37 -16.49
CA ILE A 159 -2.01 6.60 -16.90
C ILE A 159 -1.53 7.09 -18.27
N ARG A 160 -0.22 7.10 -18.52
CA ARG A 160 0.35 7.52 -19.79
C ARG A 160 -0.05 6.63 -20.97
N GLU A 161 -0.22 5.34 -20.72
CA GLU A 161 -0.63 4.36 -21.74
C GLU A 161 -2.13 4.46 -22.08
N ARG A 162 -2.95 4.95 -21.16
CA ARG A 162 -4.42 4.89 -21.27
C ARG A 162 -5.10 6.22 -21.59
N PHE A 163 -4.47 7.33 -21.25
CA PHE A 163 -5.12 8.65 -21.32
C PHE A 163 -4.38 9.62 -22.23
N ASP A 164 -5.16 10.44 -22.95
CA ASP A 164 -4.63 11.66 -23.56
C ASP A 164 -4.43 12.71 -22.47
N LEU A 165 -3.19 12.93 -22.08
CA LEU A 165 -2.81 13.79 -20.95
C LEU A 165 -3.21 15.27 -21.13
N ALA A 166 -3.42 15.73 -22.36
CA ALA A 166 -3.90 17.10 -22.63
C ALA A 166 -5.31 17.36 -22.04
N ASN A 167 -6.09 16.28 -21.87
CA ASN A 167 -7.46 16.31 -21.37
C ASN A 167 -7.60 15.74 -19.95
N VAL A 168 -6.48 15.57 -19.23
CA VAL A 168 -6.46 15.01 -17.86
C VAL A 168 -6.18 16.10 -16.83
N ILE A 169 -6.88 16.01 -15.71
CA ILE A 169 -6.57 16.77 -14.48
C ILE A 169 -6.46 15.81 -13.30
N VAL A 170 -5.39 15.91 -12.51
CA VAL A 170 -5.23 15.18 -11.26
C VAL A 170 -6.02 15.87 -10.17
N VAL A 171 -6.71 15.10 -9.33
CA VAL A 171 -7.54 15.64 -8.26
C VAL A 171 -7.14 15.03 -6.92
N SER A 172 -6.91 15.89 -5.91
CA SER A 172 -6.82 15.44 -4.53
C SER A 172 -8.22 15.34 -3.92
N PRO A 173 -8.62 14.20 -3.35
CA PRO A 173 -9.95 14.02 -2.76
C PRO A 173 -10.14 14.79 -1.44
N ASP A 174 -9.05 15.33 -0.87
CA ASP A 174 -9.06 16.20 0.30
C ASP A 174 -7.76 17.02 0.41
N VAL A 175 -7.71 17.91 1.40
CA VAL A 175 -6.53 18.77 1.64
C VAL A 175 -5.31 17.97 2.08
N GLY A 176 -5.49 16.84 2.77
CA GLY A 176 -4.39 15.99 3.27
C GLY A 176 -3.62 15.29 2.14
N GLY A 177 -4.30 14.92 1.06
CA GLY A 177 -3.73 14.22 -0.10
C GLY A 177 -3.03 15.13 -1.12
N VAL A 178 -3.05 16.45 -0.96
CA VAL A 178 -2.57 17.42 -1.98
C VAL A 178 -1.11 17.19 -2.37
N VAL A 179 -0.24 16.85 -1.44
CA VAL A 179 1.19 16.61 -1.74
C VAL A 179 1.35 15.41 -2.67
N ARG A 180 0.63 14.33 -2.42
CA ARG A 180 0.61 13.11 -3.26
C ARG A 180 0.07 13.41 -4.66
N ALA A 181 -1.09 14.05 -4.73
CA ALA A 181 -1.73 14.40 -6.00
C ALA A 181 -0.84 15.35 -6.85
N ARG A 182 -0.20 16.34 -6.21
CA ARG A 182 0.76 17.24 -6.87
C ARG A 182 1.97 16.50 -7.41
N GLY A 183 2.50 15.53 -6.65
CA GLY A 183 3.61 14.68 -7.10
C GLY A 183 3.27 13.91 -8.38
N LEU A 184 2.08 13.31 -8.45
CA LEU A 184 1.59 12.63 -9.65
C LEU A 184 1.35 13.61 -10.81
N ALA A 185 0.64 14.71 -10.57
CA ALA A 185 0.35 15.74 -11.57
C ALA A 185 1.64 16.28 -12.23
N LYS A 186 2.67 16.53 -11.41
CA LYS A 186 3.99 16.96 -11.91
C LYS A 186 4.64 15.90 -12.80
N ARG A 187 4.56 14.61 -12.42
CA ARG A 187 5.17 13.52 -13.18
C ARG A 187 4.51 13.29 -14.54
N ILE A 188 3.21 13.53 -14.67
CA ILE A 188 2.47 13.41 -15.94
C ILE A 188 2.24 14.76 -16.64
N ASN A 189 2.73 15.86 -16.06
CA ASN A 189 2.62 17.22 -16.58
C ASN A 189 1.18 17.65 -16.85
N THR A 190 0.29 17.51 -15.85
CA THR A 190 -1.12 17.85 -15.91
C THR A 190 -1.51 18.85 -14.81
N PRO A 191 -2.61 19.60 -14.95
CA PRO A 191 -3.11 20.48 -13.90
C PRO A 191 -3.57 19.66 -12.66
N LEU A 192 -3.77 20.40 -11.55
CA LEU A 192 -4.21 19.86 -10.27
C LEU A 192 -5.46 20.59 -9.80
N ALA A 193 -6.47 19.82 -9.35
CA ALA A 193 -7.60 20.33 -8.59
C ALA A 193 -7.66 19.69 -7.19
N ILE A 194 -8.41 20.28 -6.29
CA ILE A 194 -8.52 19.85 -4.89
C ILE A 194 -9.99 19.86 -4.49
N ILE A 195 -10.43 18.83 -3.79
CA ILE A 195 -11.75 18.83 -3.15
C ILE A 195 -11.57 19.26 -1.70
N ASP A 196 -12.14 20.42 -1.36
CA ASP A 196 -12.23 20.92 0.02
C ASP A 196 -13.55 20.46 0.64
N LYS A 197 -13.45 19.62 1.67
CA LYS A 197 -14.60 19.09 2.40
C LYS A 197 -14.89 19.98 3.59
N ARG A 198 -16.07 20.58 3.61
CA ARG A 198 -16.54 21.38 4.73
C ARG A 198 -17.79 20.77 5.33
N ARG A 199 -17.78 20.61 6.64
CA ARG A 199 -18.98 20.40 7.44
C ARG A 199 -19.34 21.72 8.09
N GLU A 200 -20.42 22.35 7.66
CA GLU A 200 -20.86 23.62 8.24
C GLU A 200 -21.40 23.41 9.67
N ARG A 201 -22.03 22.26 9.95
CA ARG A 201 -22.50 21.87 11.30
C ARG A 201 -22.42 20.37 11.52
N ALA A 202 -22.31 19.96 12.79
CA ALA A 202 -22.40 18.55 13.17
C ALA A 202 -23.80 18.01 12.82
N GLY A 203 -23.86 16.99 11.94
CA GLY A 203 -25.12 16.36 11.51
C GLY A 203 -25.62 16.81 10.13
N GLU A 204 -24.99 17.78 9.48
CA GLU A 204 -25.29 18.17 8.10
C GLU A 204 -24.49 17.36 7.09
N SER A 205 -25.03 17.25 5.86
CA SER A 205 -24.33 16.59 4.74
C SER A 205 -23.02 17.33 4.42
N GLU A 206 -21.98 16.58 4.12
CA GLU A 206 -20.67 17.11 3.75
C GLU A 206 -20.78 17.89 2.43
N VAL A 207 -20.47 19.18 2.43
CA VAL A 207 -20.37 20.00 1.22
C VAL A 207 -18.99 19.82 0.65
N MET A 208 -18.92 19.42 -0.64
CA MET A 208 -17.66 19.29 -1.38
C MET A 208 -17.49 20.48 -2.30
N ASN A 209 -16.50 21.30 -2.03
CA ASN A 209 -16.13 22.42 -2.88
C ASN A 209 -14.91 22.04 -3.74
N VAL A 210 -15.03 22.16 -5.07
CA VAL A 210 -13.94 21.89 -6.01
C VAL A 210 -13.14 23.17 -6.22
N ILE A 211 -11.85 23.12 -5.88
CA ILE A 211 -10.89 24.19 -6.12
C ILE A 211 -10.08 23.84 -7.36
N GLY A 212 -10.17 24.63 -8.40
CA GLY A 212 -9.63 24.38 -9.73
C GLY A 212 -10.73 24.15 -10.76
N ASP A 213 -10.39 24.30 -12.04
CA ASP A 213 -11.34 24.10 -13.14
C ASP A 213 -11.23 22.67 -13.65
N CYS A 214 -12.28 21.88 -13.47
CA CYS A 214 -12.37 20.49 -13.94
C CYS A 214 -13.35 20.31 -15.12
N ALA A 215 -13.97 21.41 -15.61
CA ALA A 215 -14.96 21.33 -16.67
C ALA A 215 -14.33 20.82 -17.98
N GLY A 216 -14.94 19.76 -18.55
CA GLY A 216 -14.47 19.12 -19.77
C GLY A 216 -13.28 18.17 -19.62
N TYR A 217 -12.64 18.13 -18.45
CA TYR A 217 -11.51 17.24 -18.19
C TYR A 217 -11.94 15.84 -17.76
N THR A 218 -11.07 14.85 -18.06
CA THR A 218 -11.04 13.55 -17.39
C THR A 218 -10.31 13.73 -16.07
N CYS A 219 -11.04 13.58 -14.96
CA CYS A 219 -10.50 13.74 -13.62
C CYS A 219 -9.91 12.44 -13.10
N ILE A 220 -8.69 12.48 -12.55
CA ILE A 220 -8.04 11.34 -11.90
C ILE A 220 -7.86 11.67 -10.42
N LEU A 221 -8.72 11.09 -9.57
CA LEU A 221 -8.60 11.14 -8.11
C LEU A 221 -7.41 10.30 -7.66
N VAL A 222 -6.60 10.82 -6.73
CA VAL A 222 -5.40 10.12 -6.24
C VAL A 222 -5.35 10.15 -4.72
N ASP A 223 -5.25 8.96 -4.11
CA ASP A 223 -5.09 8.83 -2.66
C ASP A 223 -4.25 7.58 -2.30
N ASP A 224 -3.90 7.42 -1.01
CA ASP A 224 -3.20 6.23 -0.53
C ASP A 224 -4.16 5.07 -0.23
N ILE A 225 -5.33 5.34 0.35
CA ILE A 225 -6.23 4.31 0.86
C ILE A 225 -7.67 4.59 0.41
N VAL A 226 -8.35 3.55 -0.07
CA VAL A 226 -9.80 3.51 -0.18
C VAL A 226 -10.33 2.40 0.74
N ASP A 227 -11.14 2.78 1.73
CA ASP A 227 -11.73 1.85 2.70
C ASP A 227 -13.23 1.63 2.39
N SER A 228 -14.14 2.42 2.95
CA SER A 228 -15.58 2.29 2.68
C SER A 228 -16.01 2.76 1.29
N GLY A 229 -15.19 3.53 0.59
CA GLY A 229 -15.47 4.10 -0.73
C GLY A 229 -16.41 5.30 -0.74
N GLY A 230 -17.05 5.65 0.39
CA GLY A 230 -18.01 6.75 0.43
C GLY A 230 -17.42 8.10 0.02
N THR A 231 -16.28 8.46 0.57
CA THR A 231 -15.55 9.68 0.19
C THR A 231 -15.27 9.76 -1.31
N LEU A 232 -14.81 8.63 -1.88
CA LEU A 232 -14.44 8.57 -3.30
C LEU A 232 -15.65 8.73 -4.22
N VAL A 233 -16.77 8.10 -3.87
CA VAL A 233 -18.05 8.21 -4.61
C VAL A 233 -18.58 9.64 -4.56
N ASN A 234 -18.61 10.25 -3.36
CA ASN A 234 -19.05 11.64 -3.22
C ASN A 234 -18.14 12.62 -3.97
N ALA A 235 -16.81 12.35 -3.98
CA ALA A 235 -15.86 13.14 -4.76
C ALA A 235 -16.12 13.03 -6.27
N ALA A 236 -16.41 11.83 -6.76
CA ALA A 236 -16.75 11.63 -8.16
C ALA A 236 -18.05 12.38 -8.55
N ASP A 237 -19.09 12.32 -7.71
CA ASP A 237 -20.34 13.02 -7.91
C ASP A 237 -20.14 14.55 -7.94
N ALA A 238 -19.33 15.10 -7.03
CA ALA A 238 -19.02 16.52 -7.00
C ALA A 238 -18.26 16.96 -8.25
N LEU A 239 -17.28 16.19 -8.73
CA LEU A 239 -16.53 16.52 -9.96
C LEU A 239 -17.43 16.49 -11.19
N ILE A 240 -18.30 15.48 -11.33
CA ILE A 240 -19.26 15.43 -12.44
C ILE A 240 -20.26 16.59 -12.38
N ALA A 241 -20.71 16.98 -11.18
CA ALA A 241 -21.59 18.13 -11.00
C ALA A 241 -20.91 19.46 -11.38
N ASN A 242 -19.58 19.54 -11.26
CA ASN A 242 -18.75 20.67 -11.69
C ASN A 242 -18.26 20.55 -13.15
N GLY A 243 -18.86 19.69 -13.96
CA GLY A 243 -18.63 19.63 -15.40
C GLY A 243 -17.48 18.69 -15.84
N ALA A 244 -16.94 17.88 -14.96
CA ALA A 244 -15.97 16.85 -15.35
C ALA A 244 -16.59 15.88 -16.38
N LYS A 245 -15.81 15.53 -17.40
CA LYS A 245 -16.24 14.58 -18.46
C LYS A 245 -16.37 13.16 -17.93
N GLU A 246 -15.37 12.68 -17.24
CA GLU A 246 -15.28 11.36 -16.62
C GLU A 246 -14.43 11.45 -15.36
N VAL A 247 -14.64 10.55 -14.41
CA VAL A 247 -13.86 10.46 -13.17
C VAL A 247 -13.30 9.06 -12.99
N TYR A 248 -11.99 8.99 -12.83
CA TYR A 248 -11.22 7.80 -12.49
C TYR A 248 -10.58 7.99 -11.12
N ALA A 249 -10.18 6.91 -10.49
CA ALA A 249 -9.40 6.98 -9.26
C ALA A 249 -8.21 6.02 -9.31
N TYR A 250 -7.05 6.47 -8.83
CA TYR A 250 -5.83 5.68 -8.67
C TYR A 250 -5.44 5.72 -7.20
N ILE A 251 -5.57 4.60 -6.53
CA ILE A 251 -5.41 4.48 -5.08
C ILE A 251 -4.42 3.35 -4.78
N SER A 252 -3.42 3.60 -3.93
CA SER A 252 -2.42 2.58 -3.62
C SER A 252 -3.03 1.37 -2.93
N HIS A 253 -3.82 1.56 -1.87
CA HIS A 253 -4.33 0.48 -1.03
C HIS A 253 -5.84 0.35 -1.09
N GLY A 254 -6.30 -0.70 -1.76
CA GLY A 254 -7.72 -1.08 -1.81
C GLY A 254 -8.13 -1.90 -0.59
N VAL A 255 -8.37 -1.26 0.56
CA VAL A 255 -8.91 -1.96 1.74
C VAL A 255 -10.32 -2.47 1.47
N LEU A 256 -11.16 -1.65 0.85
CA LEU A 256 -12.47 -1.97 0.30
C LEU A 256 -13.39 -2.77 1.23
N SER A 257 -13.48 -2.32 2.48
CA SER A 257 -14.32 -2.95 3.51
C SER A 257 -15.81 -2.65 3.36
N GLY A 258 -16.65 -3.43 4.05
CA GLY A 258 -18.04 -3.09 4.28
C GLY A 258 -18.89 -2.81 3.04
N GLY A 259 -18.77 -3.61 1.99
CA GLY A 259 -19.56 -3.45 0.75
C GLY A 259 -19.07 -2.32 -0.17
N ALA A 260 -17.84 -1.84 0.02
CA ALA A 260 -17.24 -0.77 -0.78
C ALA A 260 -17.19 -1.10 -2.28
N ALA A 261 -16.86 -2.35 -2.65
CA ALA A 261 -16.82 -2.77 -4.05
C ALA A 261 -18.20 -2.58 -4.74
N ALA A 262 -19.29 -2.97 -4.09
CA ALA A 262 -20.64 -2.76 -4.62
C ALA A 262 -21.00 -1.27 -4.71
N ARG A 263 -20.61 -0.46 -3.70
CA ARG A 263 -20.84 0.99 -3.71
C ARG A 263 -20.11 1.66 -4.86
N ILE A 264 -18.87 1.28 -5.12
CA ILE A 264 -18.07 1.80 -6.24
C ILE A 264 -18.65 1.34 -7.58
N ALA A 265 -19.05 0.07 -7.69
CA ALA A 265 -19.68 -0.46 -8.90
C ALA A 265 -20.98 0.27 -9.26
N GLY A 266 -21.75 0.73 -8.27
CA GLY A 266 -22.99 1.51 -8.46
C GLY A 266 -22.80 3.03 -8.56
N SER A 267 -21.55 3.54 -8.55
CA SER A 267 -21.25 4.98 -8.55
C SER A 267 -21.05 5.54 -9.96
N ARG A 268 -20.84 6.85 -10.03
CA ARG A 268 -20.44 7.57 -11.26
C ARG A 268 -18.96 7.47 -11.57
N LEU A 269 -18.18 6.81 -10.71
CA LEU A 269 -16.76 6.56 -10.95
C LEU A 269 -16.59 5.59 -12.13
N LYS A 270 -15.91 6.02 -13.17
CA LYS A 270 -15.70 5.21 -14.37
C LYS A 270 -14.88 3.97 -14.10
N GLU A 271 -13.80 4.13 -13.35
CA GLU A 271 -12.92 3.03 -12.90
C GLU A 271 -12.17 3.44 -11.63
N LEU A 272 -12.05 2.49 -10.70
CA LEU A 272 -11.11 2.52 -9.60
C LEU A 272 -9.92 1.62 -9.93
N VAL A 273 -8.72 2.17 -9.92
CA VAL A 273 -7.47 1.44 -10.07
C VAL A 273 -6.79 1.38 -8.71
N ILE A 274 -6.51 0.19 -8.24
CA ILE A 274 -5.79 -0.08 -6.98
C ILE A 274 -4.53 -0.89 -7.27
N THR A 275 -3.61 -0.96 -6.30
CA THR A 275 -2.50 -1.92 -6.40
C THR A 275 -2.88 -3.25 -5.72
N ASP A 276 -2.10 -4.28 -5.98
CA ASP A 276 -2.18 -5.59 -5.31
C ASP A 276 -1.45 -5.63 -3.95
N SER A 277 -1.19 -4.47 -3.33
CA SER A 277 -0.62 -4.39 -1.97
C SER A 277 -1.47 -5.11 -0.92
N ILE A 278 -2.76 -5.23 -1.17
CA ILE A 278 -3.73 -6.04 -0.42
C ILE A 278 -4.32 -7.04 -1.40
N LEU A 279 -4.44 -8.31 -1.00
CA LEU A 279 -5.07 -9.33 -1.84
C LEU A 279 -6.52 -8.96 -2.14
N PRO A 280 -6.89 -8.76 -3.41
CA PRO A 280 -8.26 -8.43 -3.77
C PRO A 280 -9.24 -9.53 -3.35
N THR A 281 -10.36 -9.14 -2.73
CA THR A 281 -11.44 -10.08 -2.41
C THR A 281 -12.20 -10.48 -3.67
N GLU A 282 -12.98 -11.56 -3.60
CA GLU A 282 -13.85 -11.98 -4.71
C GLU A 282 -14.83 -10.88 -5.15
N ALA A 283 -15.33 -10.07 -4.21
CA ALA A 283 -16.19 -8.92 -4.53
C ALA A 283 -15.46 -7.85 -5.35
N VAL A 284 -14.18 -7.63 -5.07
CA VAL A 284 -13.32 -6.69 -5.80
C VAL A 284 -13.02 -7.22 -7.20
N THR A 285 -12.64 -8.50 -7.32
CA THR A 285 -12.31 -9.11 -8.63
C THR A 285 -13.49 -9.24 -9.57
N LYS A 286 -14.73 -9.35 -9.02
CA LYS A 286 -15.98 -9.39 -9.81
C LYS A 286 -16.54 -8.02 -10.15
N ALA A 287 -16.06 -6.95 -9.53
CA ALA A 287 -16.53 -5.60 -9.81
C ALA A 287 -16.05 -5.15 -11.20
N HIS A 288 -16.99 -4.74 -12.06
CA HIS A 288 -16.69 -4.42 -13.46
C HIS A 288 -15.85 -3.16 -13.67
N ASN A 289 -15.78 -2.28 -12.65
CA ASN A 289 -15.06 -1.02 -12.68
C ASN A 289 -13.97 -0.89 -11.60
N ILE A 290 -13.47 -2.03 -11.09
CA ILE A 290 -12.29 -2.05 -10.23
C ILE A 290 -11.20 -2.86 -10.91
N ARG A 291 -10.01 -2.26 -11.06
CA ARG A 291 -8.85 -2.88 -11.69
C ARG A 291 -7.65 -2.85 -10.77
N THR A 292 -6.85 -3.89 -10.82
CA THR A 292 -5.64 -4.03 -9.99
C THR A 292 -4.38 -3.87 -10.84
N LEU A 293 -3.40 -3.11 -10.33
CA LEU A 293 -2.05 -3.00 -10.87
C LEU A 293 -1.08 -3.78 -9.99
N SER A 294 -0.23 -4.60 -10.59
CA SER A 294 0.80 -5.31 -9.83
C SER A 294 1.95 -4.38 -9.48
N ILE A 295 2.39 -4.47 -8.22
CA ILE A 295 3.59 -3.82 -7.68
C ILE A 295 4.74 -4.79 -7.51
N ALA A 296 4.61 -6.03 -7.97
CA ALA A 296 5.62 -7.07 -7.81
C ALA A 296 6.98 -6.66 -8.37
N GLY A 297 7.01 -6.07 -9.57
CA GLY A 297 8.24 -5.57 -10.18
C GLY A 297 8.90 -4.44 -9.38
N LEU A 298 8.11 -3.53 -8.83
CA LEU A 298 8.62 -2.43 -8.01
C LEU A 298 9.24 -2.95 -6.70
N ILE A 299 8.54 -3.85 -6.01
CA ILE A 299 9.03 -4.45 -4.76
C ILE A 299 10.22 -5.37 -5.02
N GLY A 300 10.16 -6.19 -6.08
CA GLY A 300 11.26 -7.07 -6.48
C GLY A 300 12.54 -6.30 -6.76
N GLU A 301 12.45 -5.21 -7.52
CA GLU A 301 13.59 -4.32 -7.79
C GLU A 301 14.16 -3.69 -6.50
N ALA A 302 13.28 -3.23 -5.60
CA ALA A 302 13.70 -2.67 -4.32
C ALA A 302 14.40 -3.71 -3.43
N ILE A 303 13.92 -4.96 -3.40
CA ILE A 303 14.57 -6.09 -2.71
C ILE A 303 15.95 -6.36 -3.33
N GLY A 304 16.02 -6.45 -4.66
CA GLY A 304 17.28 -6.69 -5.39
C GLY A 304 18.33 -5.65 -5.06
N ARG A 305 17.98 -4.36 -5.14
CA ARG A 305 18.88 -3.25 -4.80
C ARG A 305 19.31 -3.26 -3.34
N THR A 306 18.37 -3.49 -2.42
CA THR A 306 18.69 -3.59 -0.98
C THR A 306 19.68 -4.72 -0.72
N ALA A 307 19.52 -5.86 -1.37
CA ALA A 307 20.42 -7.00 -1.25
C ALA A 307 21.80 -6.75 -1.87
N ALA A 308 21.85 -5.95 -2.95
CA ALA A 308 23.08 -5.50 -3.62
C ALA A 308 23.72 -4.29 -2.94
N GLU A 309 23.13 -3.76 -1.85
CA GLU A 309 23.58 -2.54 -1.14
C GLU A 309 23.52 -1.29 -2.05
N GLU A 310 22.58 -1.26 -3.00
CA GLU A 310 22.33 -0.16 -3.93
C GLU A 310 21.21 0.76 -3.45
N SER A 311 21.17 1.98 -4.02
CA SER A 311 20.15 2.99 -3.68
C SER A 311 18.75 2.57 -4.15
N VAL A 312 17.79 2.56 -3.23
CA VAL A 312 16.36 2.37 -3.52
C VAL A 312 15.71 3.68 -3.96
N SER A 313 16.23 4.84 -3.54
CA SER A 313 15.65 6.16 -3.86
C SER A 313 15.60 6.45 -5.36
N SER A 314 16.57 5.96 -6.11
CA SER A 314 16.62 6.14 -7.57
C SER A 314 15.50 5.44 -8.35
N LEU A 315 14.66 4.65 -7.69
CA LEU A 315 13.45 4.09 -8.29
C LEU A 315 12.35 5.15 -8.48
N PHE A 316 12.50 6.32 -7.85
CA PHE A 316 11.47 7.35 -7.77
C PHE A 316 11.90 8.71 -8.36
N ASP A 317 13.11 8.80 -8.91
CA ASP A 317 13.67 9.99 -9.57
C ASP A 317 13.03 10.23 -10.96
#